data_7a8a0d70055d70742d450882e59e4e40
#
_entry.id   7a8a0d70055d70742d450882e59e4e40
#
_cell.length_a   1.000
_cell.length_b   1.000
_cell.length_c   1.000
_cell.angle_alpha   90.00
_cell.angle_beta   90.00
_cell.angle_gamma   90.00
#
_symmetry.space_group_name_H-M   'P 1'
#
loop_
_entity.id
_entity.type
_entity.pdbx_description
1 polymer ?
#
loop_
_entity_poly.entity_id
_entity_poly.type
_entity_poly.pdbx_seq_one_letter_code
_entity_poly.pdbx_strand_id
1 'polypeptide(L)'
;MGRIWSVGGAVGLVLVLATAAMAGAPTEQVRMYTDHVQRILDDPTLKSADKREAVRKVAEQVFDVNETAKRALGPHWQKRTPSEQEEFVHLFADLLERTYIAKIDLYGGEKLQYTNEVIDGNYAVVRAKVLTRQRAEVPVEAKLLRRGDRWLIYDITIENVSLVGNYRSQFDRIIRTSSYQELVRRLKVKRDEFLPPQREARPARS
;
A
#
# COMPACT_ATOMS: atom_id res chain seq x y z
N MET A 1 -76.60 -7.54 27.77
CA MET A 1 -76.10 -8.13 26.47
C MET A 1 -75.15 -7.15 25.85
N GLY A 2 -73.88 -7.29 26.09
CA GLY A 2 -72.86 -6.40 25.59
C GLY A 2 -71.74 -7.22 24.90
N ARG A 3 -71.53 -7.01 23.62
CA ARG A 3 -70.47 -7.66 22.86
C ARG A 3 -69.27 -6.74 22.85
N ILE A 4 -68.17 -7.23 23.41
CA ILE A 4 -66.87 -6.58 23.44
C ILE A 4 -66.16 -6.94 22.15
N TRP A 5 -65.75 -5.94 21.37
CA TRP A 5 -64.88 -6.14 20.18
C TRP A 5 -63.49 -5.80 20.60
N SER A 6 -62.60 -6.79 20.60
CA SER A 6 -61.17 -6.66 20.75
C SER A 6 -60.53 -6.38 19.38
N VAL A 7 -59.95 -5.19 19.21
CA VAL A 7 -59.12 -4.84 18.06
C VAL A 7 -57.68 -5.23 18.40
N GLY A 8 -57.23 -6.35 17.85
CA GLY A 8 -55.83 -6.76 17.91
C GLY A 8 -55.01 -5.98 16.91
N GLY A 9 -54.24 -5.02 17.40
CA GLY A 9 -53.21 -4.33 16.59
C GLY A 9 -51.97 -5.20 16.42
N ALA A 10 -51.74 -5.73 15.21
CA ALA A 10 -50.50 -6.37 14.85
C ALA A 10 -49.45 -5.30 14.55
N VAL A 11 -48.54 -5.08 15.49
CA VAL A 11 -47.32 -4.26 15.24
C VAL A 11 -46.34 -5.11 14.46
N GLY A 12 -46.30 -4.88 13.15
CA GLY A 12 -45.29 -5.48 12.28
C GLY A 12 -43.92 -4.88 12.56
N LEU A 13 -43.07 -5.61 13.26
CA LEU A 13 -41.65 -5.27 13.44
C LEU A 13 -40.91 -5.49 12.10
N VAL A 14 -40.72 -4.41 11.33
CA VAL A 14 -39.87 -4.45 10.12
C VAL A 14 -38.42 -4.48 10.59
N LEU A 15 -37.86 -5.68 10.62
CA LEU A 15 -36.40 -5.86 10.79
C LEU A 15 -35.70 -5.41 9.51
N VAL A 16 -35.20 -4.19 9.49
CA VAL A 16 -34.29 -3.72 8.43
C VAL A 16 -32.95 -4.41 8.68
N LEU A 17 -32.73 -5.56 8.01
CA LEU A 17 -31.43 -6.17 7.89
C LEU A 17 -30.57 -5.24 6.99
N ALA A 18 -29.83 -4.34 7.62
CA ALA A 18 -28.75 -3.65 6.95
C ALA A 18 -27.71 -4.72 6.55
N THR A 19 -27.77 -5.16 5.29
CA THR A 19 -26.68 -5.93 4.69
C THR A 19 -25.50 -4.97 4.58
N ALA A 20 -24.66 -4.93 5.63
CA ALA A 20 -23.32 -4.40 5.49
C ALA A 20 -22.67 -5.19 4.36
N ALA A 21 -22.43 -4.56 3.21
CA ALA A 21 -21.62 -5.13 2.17
C ALA A 21 -20.27 -5.44 2.84
N MET A 22 -20.05 -6.73 3.11
CA MET A 22 -18.81 -7.22 3.73
C MET A 22 -17.74 -7.02 2.69
N ALA A 23 -16.90 -5.98 2.84
CA ALA A 23 -15.63 -5.98 2.17
C ALA A 23 -14.99 -7.33 2.44
N GLY A 24 -14.53 -8.03 1.40
CA GLY A 24 -13.91 -9.34 1.58
C GLY A 24 -12.85 -9.29 2.69
N ALA A 25 -12.60 -10.41 3.35
CA ALA A 25 -11.62 -10.46 4.45
C ALA A 25 -10.28 -9.86 4.00
N PRO A 26 -9.62 -9.02 4.81
CA PRO A 26 -8.34 -8.39 4.44
C PRO A 26 -7.30 -9.41 3.95
N THR A 27 -7.21 -10.56 4.59
CA THR A 27 -6.28 -11.63 4.20
C THR A 27 -6.57 -12.17 2.81
N GLU A 28 -7.84 -12.39 2.47
CA GLU A 28 -8.21 -12.88 1.13
C GLU A 28 -7.88 -11.87 0.04
N GLN A 29 -8.08 -10.58 0.34
CA GLN A 29 -7.73 -9.53 -0.61
C GLN A 29 -6.22 -9.42 -0.80
N VAL A 30 -5.42 -9.47 0.28
CA VAL A 30 -3.96 -9.51 0.20
C VAL A 30 -3.49 -10.74 -0.56
N ARG A 31 -4.06 -11.92 -0.28
CA ARG A 31 -3.75 -13.18 -0.97
C ARG A 31 -3.99 -13.07 -2.47
N MET A 32 -5.15 -12.58 -2.88
CA MET A 32 -5.47 -12.40 -4.30
C MET A 32 -4.39 -11.58 -5.04
N TYR A 33 -3.92 -10.49 -4.42
CA TYR A 33 -2.89 -9.65 -5.03
C TYR A 33 -1.51 -10.31 -5.00
N THR A 34 -1.12 -10.96 -3.91
CA THR A 34 0.17 -11.66 -3.85
C THR A 34 0.24 -12.81 -4.83
N ASP A 35 -0.84 -13.59 -4.97
CA ASP A 35 -0.94 -14.66 -5.97
C ASP A 35 -0.88 -14.10 -7.40
N HIS A 36 -1.46 -12.91 -7.62
CA HIS A 36 -1.36 -12.24 -8.93
C HIS A 36 0.09 -11.82 -9.22
N VAL A 37 0.77 -11.21 -8.26
CA VAL A 37 2.19 -10.85 -8.41
C VAL A 37 3.04 -12.10 -8.64
N GLN A 38 2.83 -13.19 -7.92
CA GLN A 38 3.56 -14.43 -8.13
C GLN A 38 3.38 -14.96 -9.56
N ARG A 39 2.15 -15.00 -10.07
CA ARG A 39 1.90 -15.41 -11.47
C ARG A 39 2.64 -14.56 -12.48
N ILE A 40 2.71 -13.24 -12.27
CA ILE A 40 3.49 -12.33 -13.14
C ILE A 40 4.99 -12.68 -13.07
N LEU A 41 5.52 -12.90 -11.87
CA LEU A 41 6.94 -13.18 -11.67
C LEU A 41 7.34 -14.56 -12.21
N ASP A 42 6.47 -15.55 -12.09
CA ASP A 42 6.71 -16.92 -12.56
C ASP A 42 6.46 -17.09 -14.08
N ASP A 43 5.89 -16.10 -14.77
CA ASP A 43 5.62 -16.18 -16.19
C ASP A 43 6.94 -16.13 -17.00
N PRO A 44 7.33 -17.24 -17.68
CA PRO A 44 8.58 -17.29 -18.46
C PRO A 44 8.50 -16.50 -19.79
N THR A 45 7.30 -16.09 -20.20
CA THR A 45 7.11 -15.35 -21.47
C THR A 45 7.33 -13.86 -21.30
N LEU A 46 7.24 -13.34 -20.07
CA LEU A 46 7.44 -11.93 -19.76
C LEU A 46 8.91 -11.60 -19.53
N LYS A 47 9.38 -10.53 -20.16
CA LYS A 47 10.69 -9.95 -19.88
C LYS A 47 10.68 -9.20 -18.54
N SER A 48 11.85 -9.01 -17.92
CA SER A 48 11.98 -8.28 -16.65
C SER A 48 11.33 -6.89 -16.66
N ALA A 49 11.40 -6.17 -17.77
CA ALA A 49 10.76 -4.85 -17.88
C ALA A 49 9.23 -4.96 -17.81
N ASP A 50 8.65 -5.94 -18.52
CA ASP A 50 7.20 -6.17 -18.55
C ASP A 50 6.69 -6.67 -17.19
N LYS A 51 7.47 -7.53 -16.52
CA LYS A 51 7.19 -7.97 -15.14
C LYS A 51 7.15 -6.78 -14.18
N ARG A 52 8.15 -5.91 -14.23
CA ARG A 52 8.19 -4.70 -13.38
C ARG A 52 6.99 -3.80 -13.61
N GLU A 53 6.63 -3.55 -14.86
CA GLU A 53 5.45 -2.75 -15.21
C GLU A 53 4.14 -3.39 -14.71
N ALA A 54 3.99 -4.70 -14.89
CA ALA A 54 2.81 -5.43 -14.42
C ALA A 54 2.70 -5.42 -12.89
N VAL A 55 3.80 -5.65 -12.17
CA VAL A 55 3.82 -5.58 -10.70
C VAL A 55 3.55 -4.17 -10.20
N ARG A 56 4.05 -3.13 -10.88
CA ARG A 56 3.75 -1.72 -10.56
C ARG A 56 2.25 -1.45 -10.62
N LYS A 57 1.57 -1.91 -11.68
CA LYS A 57 0.10 -1.76 -11.81
C LYS A 57 -0.66 -2.48 -10.70
N VAL A 58 -0.19 -3.64 -10.25
CA VAL A 58 -0.77 -4.29 -9.07
C VAL A 58 -0.53 -3.46 -7.82
N ALA A 59 0.68 -2.96 -7.60
CA ALA A 59 1.00 -2.14 -6.43
C ALA A 59 0.13 -0.87 -6.35
N GLU A 60 -0.12 -0.19 -7.47
CA GLU A 60 -1.01 0.99 -7.54
C GLU A 60 -2.46 0.68 -7.08
N GLN A 61 -2.91 -0.57 -7.24
CA GLN A 61 -4.24 -0.99 -6.82
C GLN A 61 -4.33 -1.41 -5.36
N VAL A 62 -3.21 -1.84 -4.78
CA VAL A 62 -3.13 -2.46 -3.46
C VAL A 62 -2.76 -1.47 -2.38
N PHE A 63 -1.91 -0.48 -2.71
CA PHE A 63 -1.40 0.48 -1.73
C PHE A 63 -2.23 1.77 -1.71
N ASP A 64 -2.51 2.25 -0.48
CA ASP A 64 -2.96 3.64 -0.26
C ASP A 64 -1.72 4.54 -0.18
N VAL A 65 -1.22 4.96 -1.35
CA VAL A 65 0.01 5.76 -1.45
C VAL A 65 -0.13 7.08 -0.70
N ASN A 66 -1.32 7.71 -0.72
CA ASN A 66 -1.58 8.95 0.00
C ASN A 66 -1.47 8.76 1.52
N GLU A 67 -2.09 7.72 2.06
CA GLU A 67 -2.01 7.42 3.50
C GLU A 67 -0.58 7.01 3.90
N THR A 68 0.10 6.24 3.04
CA THR A 68 1.52 5.86 3.23
C THR A 68 2.41 7.10 3.32
N ALA A 69 2.30 8.03 2.38
CA ALA A 69 3.06 9.28 2.33
C ALA A 69 2.75 10.19 3.53
N LYS A 70 1.46 10.37 3.84
CA LYS A 70 1.02 11.13 5.01
C LYS A 70 1.64 10.61 6.30
N ARG A 71 1.64 9.29 6.50
CA ARG A 71 2.24 8.66 7.69
C ARG A 71 3.77 8.76 7.70
N ALA A 72 4.41 8.65 6.54
CA ALA A 72 5.85 8.78 6.42
C ALA A 72 6.34 10.22 6.69
N LEU A 73 5.57 11.24 6.28
CA LEU A 73 5.88 12.63 6.61
C LEU A 73 5.51 12.99 8.07
N GLY A 74 4.57 12.22 8.67
CA GLY A 74 4.19 12.33 10.07
C GLY A 74 3.70 13.72 10.48
N PRO A 75 4.23 14.30 11.60
CA PRO A 75 3.77 15.60 12.08
C PRO A 75 4.06 16.77 11.14
N HIS A 76 4.93 16.57 10.15
CA HIS A 76 5.22 17.61 9.16
C HIS A 76 4.14 17.73 8.08
N TRP A 77 3.30 16.71 7.90
CA TRP A 77 2.24 16.68 6.89
C TRP A 77 1.26 17.86 7.01
N GLN A 78 0.76 18.12 8.21
CA GLN A 78 -0.22 19.18 8.46
C GLN A 78 0.34 20.60 8.21
N LYS A 79 1.65 20.74 8.16
CA LYS A 79 2.33 22.02 7.90
C LYS A 79 2.56 22.27 6.41
N ARG A 80 2.10 21.36 5.54
CA ARG A 80 2.28 21.44 4.09
C ARG A 80 1.01 21.95 3.42
N THR A 81 1.19 22.75 2.39
CA THR A 81 0.09 23.13 1.49
C THR A 81 -0.41 21.91 0.71
N PRO A 82 -1.63 21.93 0.17
CA PRO A 82 -2.11 20.83 -0.68
C PRO A 82 -1.16 20.49 -1.83
N SER A 83 -0.59 21.48 -2.50
CA SER A 83 0.38 21.27 -3.60
C SER A 83 1.68 20.62 -3.11
N GLU A 84 2.21 21.02 -1.95
CA GLU A 84 3.38 20.38 -1.34
C GLU A 84 3.10 18.94 -0.92
N GLN A 85 1.87 18.66 -0.45
CA GLN A 85 1.44 17.31 -0.10
C GLN A 85 1.39 16.42 -1.35
N GLU A 86 0.79 16.90 -2.43
CA GLU A 86 0.70 16.19 -3.70
C GLU A 86 2.10 15.93 -4.28
N GLU A 87 2.95 16.95 -4.35
CA GLU A 87 4.35 16.79 -4.79
C GLU A 87 5.08 15.73 -3.95
N PHE A 88 4.94 15.76 -2.64
CA PHE A 88 5.57 14.79 -1.75
C PHE A 88 5.05 13.36 -1.99
N VAL A 89 3.74 13.18 -2.19
CA VAL A 89 3.14 11.87 -2.51
C VAL A 89 3.78 11.29 -3.75
N HIS A 90 3.90 12.06 -4.83
CA HIS A 90 4.51 11.60 -6.07
C HIS A 90 6.00 11.24 -5.89
N LEU A 91 6.77 12.11 -5.24
CA LEU A 91 8.20 11.85 -5.02
C LEU A 91 8.44 10.63 -4.12
N PHE A 92 7.59 10.43 -3.13
CA PHE A 92 7.70 9.27 -2.25
C PHE A 92 7.25 7.98 -2.93
N ALA A 93 6.20 8.03 -3.75
CA ALA A 93 5.80 6.91 -4.60
C ALA A 93 6.93 6.47 -5.54
N ASP A 94 7.56 7.41 -6.23
CA ASP A 94 8.71 7.17 -7.09
C ASP A 94 9.87 6.52 -6.32
N LEU A 95 10.16 7.00 -5.11
CA LEU A 95 11.20 6.43 -4.25
C LEU A 95 10.89 4.96 -3.91
N LEU A 96 9.64 4.66 -3.51
CA LEU A 96 9.22 3.31 -3.15
C LEU A 96 9.28 2.38 -4.37
N GLU A 97 8.77 2.82 -5.51
CA GLU A 97 8.81 2.04 -6.76
C GLU A 97 10.25 1.64 -7.09
N ARG A 98 11.16 2.60 -7.15
CA ARG A 98 12.57 2.36 -7.49
C ARG A 98 13.29 1.50 -6.46
N THR A 99 12.95 1.66 -5.19
CA THR A 99 13.59 0.90 -4.11
C THR A 99 13.15 -0.56 -4.09
N TYR A 100 11.88 -0.84 -4.38
CA TYR A 100 11.28 -2.16 -4.18
C TYR A 100 10.92 -2.86 -5.49
N ILE A 101 10.25 -2.19 -6.43
CA ILE A 101 9.84 -2.82 -7.70
C ILE A 101 11.05 -3.12 -8.59
N ALA A 102 12.07 -2.24 -8.58
CA ALA A 102 13.30 -2.53 -9.32
C ALA A 102 14.02 -3.82 -8.86
N LYS A 103 13.71 -4.33 -7.68
CA LYS A 103 14.33 -5.53 -7.10
C LYS A 103 13.55 -6.82 -7.31
N ILE A 104 12.43 -6.78 -8.04
CA ILE A 104 11.63 -7.99 -8.28
C ILE A 104 12.40 -9.10 -9.02
N ASP A 105 13.46 -8.72 -9.75
CA ASP A 105 14.34 -9.70 -10.41
C ASP A 105 15.09 -10.59 -9.40
N LEU A 106 15.14 -10.18 -8.12
CA LEU A 106 15.72 -10.97 -7.03
C LEU A 106 14.74 -12.00 -6.46
N TYR A 107 13.47 -11.95 -6.88
CA TYR A 107 12.46 -12.91 -6.45
C TYR A 107 12.90 -14.33 -6.79
N GLY A 108 12.87 -15.18 -5.81
CA GLY A 108 13.36 -16.53 -5.87
C GLY A 108 12.30 -17.62 -5.79
N GLY A 109 11.01 -17.27 -5.88
CA GLY A 109 9.92 -18.23 -5.68
C GLY A 109 9.56 -18.41 -4.20
N GLU A 110 9.84 -17.40 -3.37
CA GLU A 110 9.45 -17.38 -1.95
C GLU A 110 7.92 -17.47 -1.83
N LYS A 111 7.46 -18.19 -0.80
CA LYS A 111 6.02 -18.37 -0.55
C LYS A 111 5.60 -17.65 0.72
N LEU A 112 4.40 -17.02 0.67
CA LEU A 112 3.77 -16.43 1.85
C LEU A 112 2.87 -17.48 2.53
N GLN A 113 3.06 -17.62 3.84
CA GLN A 113 2.17 -18.36 4.71
C GLN A 113 1.44 -17.38 5.62
N TYR A 114 0.15 -17.16 5.39
CA TYR A 114 -0.67 -16.31 6.25
C TYR A 114 -0.91 -16.98 7.60
N THR A 115 -0.71 -16.23 8.69
CA THR A 115 -0.74 -16.77 10.04
C THR A 115 -1.82 -16.17 10.92
N ASN A 116 -2.18 -14.89 10.72
CA ASN A 116 -3.16 -14.19 11.56
C ASN A 116 -3.76 -12.99 10.82
N GLU A 117 -4.98 -12.64 11.20
CA GLU A 117 -5.68 -11.43 10.81
C GLU A 117 -6.32 -10.79 12.04
N VAL A 118 -6.21 -9.47 12.16
CA VAL A 118 -6.91 -8.67 13.16
C VAL A 118 -7.61 -7.53 12.45
N ILE A 119 -8.89 -7.32 12.72
CA ILE A 119 -9.69 -6.22 12.19
C ILE A 119 -10.15 -5.36 13.36
N ASP A 120 -9.93 -4.05 13.26
CA ASP A 120 -10.40 -3.05 14.22
C ASP A 120 -11.03 -1.87 13.44
N GLY A 121 -12.34 -1.90 13.31
CA GLY A 121 -13.11 -0.91 12.54
C GLY A 121 -12.66 -0.84 11.09
N ASN A 122 -12.08 0.29 10.70
CA ASN A 122 -11.57 0.53 9.36
C ASN A 122 -10.07 0.16 9.22
N TYR A 123 -9.47 -0.43 10.22
CA TYR A 123 -8.08 -0.88 10.19
C TYR A 123 -8.00 -2.39 10.26
N ALA A 124 -7.02 -2.94 9.58
CA ALA A 124 -6.71 -4.36 9.68
C ALA A 124 -5.19 -4.59 9.68
N VAL A 125 -4.81 -5.70 10.24
CA VAL A 125 -3.44 -6.21 10.23
C VAL A 125 -3.48 -7.64 9.75
N VAL A 126 -2.76 -7.92 8.66
CA VAL A 126 -2.57 -9.26 8.12
C VAL A 126 -1.13 -9.67 8.37
N ARG A 127 -0.93 -10.79 9.08
CA ARG A 127 0.39 -11.35 9.36
C ARG A 127 0.65 -12.57 8.50
N ALA A 128 1.87 -12.64 8.00
CA ALA A 128 2.35 -13.77 7.22
C ALA A 128 3.82 -14.04 7.54
N LYS A 129 4.30 -15.20 7.09
CA LYS A 129 5.73 -15.55 7.04
C LYS A 129 6.12 -15.76 5.59
N VAL A 130 7.23 -15.18 5.18
CA VAL A 130 7.89 -15.50 3.92
C VAL A 130 8.82 -16.69 4.16
N LEU A 131 8.58 -17.77 3.43
CA LEU A 131 9.46 -18.94 3.45
C LEU A 131 10.53 -18.78 2.38
N THR A 132 11.77 -18.55 2.81
CA THR A 132 12.91 -18.40 1.91
C THR A 132 13.39 -19.75 1.37
N ARG A 133 14.20 -19.73 0.32
CA ARG A 133 14.86 -20.93 -0.23
C ARG A 133 15.74 -21.65 0.81
N GLN A 134 16.35 -20.91 1.72
CA GLN A 134 17.16 -21.45 2.82
C GLN A 134 16.30 -21.98 3.98
N ARG A 135 14.98 -22.06 3.82
CA ARG A 135 14.00 -22.46 4.84
C ARG A 135 13.94 -21.53 6.07
N ALA A 136 14.45 -20.31 5.94
CA ALA A 136 14.24 -19.30 6.95
C ALA A 136 12.82 -18.74 6.85
N GLU A 137 12.20 -18.46 8.00
CA GLU A 137 10.90 -17.84 8.13
C GLU A 137 11.08 -16.36 8.44
N VAL A 138 10.72 -15.49 7.52
CA VAL A 138 10.78 -14.05 7.69
C VAL A 138 9.38 -13.53 8.01
N PRO A 139 9.12 -12.99 9.22
CA PRO A 139 7.81 -12.45 9.57
C PRO A 139 7.54 -11.16 8.81
N VAL A 140 6.32 -11.09 8.24
CA VAL A 140 5.81 -9.93 7.49
C VAL A 140 4.44 -9.57 8.03
N GLU A 141 4.19 -8.27 8.19
CA GLU A 141 2.90 -7.73 8.59
C GLU A 141 2.49 -6.64 7.61
N ALA A 142 1.30 -6.77 7.04
CA ALA A 142 0.67 -5.72 6.24
C ALA A 142 -0.37 -5.00 7.10
N LYS A 143 -0.30 -3.66 7.18
CA LYS A 143 -1.31 -2.81 7.81
C LYS A 143 -2.19 -2.19 6.75
N LEU A 144 -3.49 -2.35 6.90
CA LEU A 144 -4.48 -1.97 5.91
C LEU A 144 -5.47 -0.96 6.48
N LEU A 145 -5.99 -0.12 5.58
CA LEU A 145 -7.07 0.82 5.83
C LEU A 145 -8.20 0.51 4.85
N ARG A 146 -9.43 0.49 5.36
CA ARG A 146 -10.61 0.28 4.55
C ARG A 146 -10.98 1.55 3.78
N ARG A 147 -11.15 1.41 2.47
CA ARG A 147 -11.62 2.46 1.55
C ARG A 147 -12.81 1.92 0.76
N GLY A 148 -14.02 2.29 1.18
CA GLY A 148 -15.24 1.69 0.63
C GLY A 148 -15.26 0.17 0.87
N ASP A 149 -15.32 -0.60 -0.21
CA ASP A 149 -15.35 -2.07 -0.18
C ASP A 149 -13.96 -2.72 -0.29
N ARG A 150 -12.88 -1.92 -0.23
CA ARG A 150 -11.52 -2.40 -0.41
C ARG A 150 -10.66 -2.13 0.80
N TRP A 151 -9.73 -3.04 1.05
CA TRP A 151 -8.65 -2.87 2.00
C TRP A 151 -7.37 -2.49 1.25
N LEU A 152 -6.81 -1.32 1.56
CA LEU A 152 -5.57 -0.84 0.95
C LEU A 152 -4.44 -0.86 1.98
N ILE A 153 -3.28 -1.34 1.56
CA ILE A 153 -2.09 -1.40 2.41
C ILE A 153 -1.50 0.00 2.53
N TYR A 154 -1.22 0.44 3.76
CA TYR A 154 -0.53 1.70 4.01
C TYR A 154 0.84 1.53 4.69
N ASP A 155 1.16 0.34 5.21
CA ASP A 155 2.46 0.04 5.79
C ASP A 155 2.75 -1.47 5.68
N ILE A 156 4.02 -1.79 5.49
CA ILE A 156 4.53 -3.15 5.57
C ILE A 156 5.65 -3.18 6.61
N THR A 157 5.59 -4.17 7.49
CA THR A 157 6.62 -4.44 8.48
C THR A 157 7.31 -5.77 8.10
N ILE A 158 8.63 -5.77 8.02
CA ILE A 158 9.45 -6.97 7.76
C ILE A 158 10.43 -7.08 8.90
N GLU A 159 10.50 -8.27 9.55
CA GLU A 159 11.37 -8.50 10.73
C GLU A 159 11.20 -7.41 11.80
N ASN A 160 9.97 -7.01 12.05
CA ASN A 160 9.58 -5.95 12.99
C ASN A 160 10.03 -4.53 12.61
N VAL A 161 10.57 -4.31 11.40
CA VAL A 161 10.90 -2.97 10.89
C VAL A 161 9.79 -2.48 9.97
N SER A 162 9.04 -1.47 10.44
CA SER A 162 8.02 -0.79 9.62
C SER A 162 8.68 0.06 8.55
N LEU A 163 8.26 -0.12 7.30
CA LEU A 163 8.70 0.68 6.17
C LEU A 163 8.38 2.16 6.37
N VAL A 164 7.13 2.47 6.69
CA VAL A 164 6.68 3.84 6.95
C VAL A 164 7.38 4.43 8.17
N GLY A 165 7.56 3.65 9.24
CA GLY A 165 8.27 4.08 10.44
C GLY A 165 9.74 4.41 10.17
N ASN A 166 10.40 3.63 9.34
CA ASN A 166 11.79 3.86 8.94
C ASN A 166 11.92 5.16 8.13
N TYR A 167 11.09 5.37 7.12
CA TYR A 167 11.10 6.62 6.35
C TYR A 167 10.70 7.83 7.20
N ARG A 168 9.72 7.68 8.09
CA ARG A 168 9.33 8.77 9.01
C ARG A 168 10.53 9.26 9.83
N SER A 169 11.31 8.35 10.38
CA SER A 169 12.49 8.70 11.18
C SER A 169 13.56 9.40 10.34
N GLN A 170 13.76 8.96 9.09
CA GLN A 170 14.71 9.57 8.17
C GLN A 170 14.26 10.97 7.75
N PHE A 171 12.99 11.12 7.37
CA PHE A 171 12.43 12.41 6.92
C PHE A 171 12.37 13.43 8.05
N ASP A 172 11.93 13.02 9.25
CA ASP A 172 11.94 13.89 10.43
C ASP A 172 13.35 14.40 10.72
N ARG A 173 14.35 13.53 10.67
CA ARG A 173 15.75 13.93 10.86
C ARG A 173 16.17 14.98 9.83
N ILE A 174 15.92 14.77 8.54
CA ILE A 174 16.29 15.72 7.49
C ILE A 174 15.57 17.06 7.70
N ILE A 175 14.27 17.04 7.98
CA ILE A 175 13.49 18.27 8.17
C ILE A 175 13.97 19.05 9.40
N ARG A 176 14.28 18.37 10.49
CA ARG A 176 14.74 19.01 11.74
C ARG A 176 16.16 19.55 11.65
N THR A 177 17.05 18.87 10.93
CA THR A 177 18.46 19.31 10.81
C THR A 177 18.69 20.27 9.65
N SER A 178 17.76 20.35 8.72
CA SER A 178 17.83 21.22 7.53
C SER A 178 16.48 21.87 7.26
N SER A 179 15.67 21.28 6.35
CA SER A 179 14.32 21.79 6.02
C SER A 179 13.50 20.76 5.25
N TYR A 180 12.20 21.03 5.07
CA TYR A 180 11.34 20.28 4.15
C TYR A 180 11.81 20.39 2.69
N GLN A 181 12.24 21.58 2.29
CA GLN A 181 12.74 21.83 0.93
C GLN A 181 13.98 20.98 0.62
N GLU A 182 14.86 20.80 1.61
CA GLU A 182 16.01 19.90 1.48
C GLU A 182 15.58 18.44 1.34
N LEU A 183 14.55 17.99 2.06
CA LEU A 183 13.97 16.65 1.86
C LEU A 183 13.48 16.49 0.41
N VAL A 184 12.65 17.43 -0.07
CA VAL A 184 12.14 17.42 -1.45
C VAL A 184 13.27 17.40 -2.46
N ARG A 185 14.29 18.23 -2.29
CA ARG A 185 15.48 18.26 -3.14
C ARG A 185 16.17 16.90 -3.21
N ARG A 186 16.37 16.23 -2.06
CA ARG A 186 16.98 14.89 -2.02
C ARG A 186 16.14 13.83 -2.71
N LEU A 187 14.82 13.89 -2.56
CA LEU A 187 13.92 12.98 -3.25
C LEU A 187 13.97 13.17 -4.77
N LYS A 188 14.02 14.43 -5.24
CA LYS A 188 14.16 14.76 -6.67
C LYS A 188 15.50 14.24 -7.23
N VAL A 189 16.61 14.47 -6.55
CA VAL A 189 17.92 13.95 -6.95
C VAL A 189 17.90 12.43 -7.06
N LYS A 190 17.35 11.73 -6.06
CA LYS A 190 17.21 10.27 -6.13
C LYS A 190 16.34 9.81 -7.30
N ARG A 191 15.26 10.52 -7.61
CA ARG A 191 14.45 10.25 -8.79
C ARG A 191 15.28 10.38 -10.07
N ASP A 192 16.04 11.46 -10.20
CA ASP A 192 16.76 11.81 -11.41
C ASP A 192 18.00 10.92 -11.62
N GLU A 193 18.65 10.43 -10.56
CA GLU A 193 19.75 9.45 -10.62
C GLU A 193 19.35 8.14 -11.32
N PHE A 194 18.06 7.78 -11.30
CA PHE A 194 17.55 6.56 -11.94
C PHE A 194 16.91 6.78 -13.30
N LEU A 195 16.74 8.03 -13.74
CA LEU A 195 16.30 8.30 -15.11
C LEU A 195 17.47 7.99 -16.05
N PRO A 196 17.24 7.26 -17.16
CA PRO A 196 18.28 7.15 -18.19
C PRO A 196 18.65 8.56 -18.64
N PRO A 197 19.94 8.85 -18.91
CA PRO A 197 20.35 10.16 -19.38
C PRO A 197 19.50 10.52 -20.59
N GLN A 198 18.79 11.65 -20.50
CA GLN A 198 18.01 12.16 -21.63
C GLN A 198 19.02 12.33 -22.78
N ARG A 199 18.79 11.60 -23.88
CA ARG A 199 19.55 11.85 -25.11
C ARG A 199 19.30 13.29 -25.47
N GLU A 200 20.30 14.14 -25.22
CA GLU A 200 20.28 15.50 -25.76
C GLU A 200 19.98 15.39 -27.25
N ALA A 201 18.88 16.03 -27.66
CA ALA A 201 18.51 16.12 -29.07
C ALA A 201 19.69 16.77 -29.77
N ARG A 202 20.45 15.97 -30.53
CA ARG A 202 21.58 16.44 -31.33
C ARG A 202 21.04 17.50 -32.25
N PRO A 203 21.51 18.77 -32.19
CA PRO A 203 21.02 19.79 -33.10
C PRO A 203 21.23 19.32 -34.53
N ALA A 204 20.19 19.39 -35.34
CA ALA A 204 20.26 19.09 -36.76
C ALA A 204 21.38 19.98 -37.37
N ARG A 205 22.41 19.36 -37.89
CA ARG A 205 23.45 20.07 -38.66
C ARG A 205 22.78 20.57 -39.93
N SER A 206 22.74 21.88 -40.08
CA SER A 206 22.43 22.61 -41.32
C SER A 206 23.46 22.32 -42.39
#